data_36629cffff2d6493c35d77aef756a988
#
_entry.id   36629cffff2d6493c35d77aef756a988
#
_cell.length_a   1.000
_cell.length_b   1.000
_cell.length_c   1.000
_cell.angle_alpha   90.00
_cell.angle_beta   90.00
_cell.angle_gamma   90.00
#
_symmetry.space_group_name_H-M   'P 1'
#
loop_
_entity.id
_entity.type
_entity.pdbx_description
1 polymer ?
#
loop_
_entity_poly.entity_id
_entity_poly.type
_entity_poly.pdbx_seq_one_letter_code
_entity_poly.pdbx_strand_id
1 'polypeptide(L)'
;DTLSLHDALPISLESIDNGTLIVNGHNVTEASAKDLVELRKEAGMVFQHFNLYPHKTVLENVTLAPIKVLGISKAEAEKTAEKFLRYVNMWDKKDSYPGMLSGGQKQRIAIARGLAMNPELLLFDEPTSALDPETIGDVLAVMQNLAKGGMNMVVVTHEMGFARSVADRIIFMAEGQVLVDTTDVDGFFDNPTEPRAVQFLSKIIDHNSDRVQVDA
;
A
#
# COMPACT_ATOMS: atom_id res chain seq x y z
N ASP A 1 18.07 -2.83 11.92
CA ASP A 1 16.81 -3.49 11.58
C ASP A 1 15.81 -2.39 11.27
N THR A 2 15.49 -2.22 10.02
CA THR A 2 14.46 -1.31 9.55
C THR A 2 13.12 -1.97 9.87
N LEU A 3 12.34 -1.37 10.77
CA LEU A 3 10.92 -1.71 10.92
C LEU A 3 10.24 -1.34 9.60
N SER A 4 10.08 -2.33 8.76
CA SER A 4 9.25 -2.30 7.58
C SER A 4 7.88 -2.89 7.94
N LEU A 5 6.79 -2.49 7.25
CA LEU A 5 5.57 -3.30 7.23
C LEU A 5 5.82 -4.71 6.65
N HIS A 6 7.08 -5.01 6.24
CA HIS A 6 7.49 -6.36 5.87
C HIS A 6 7.10 -7.40 6.90
N ASP A 7 7.15 -7.03 8.18
CA ASP A 7 6.73 -7.92 9.26
C ASP A 7 5.21 -8.10 9.29
N ALA A 8 4.47 -7.30 8.48
CA ALA A 8 3.01 -7.38 8.29
C ALA A 8 2.24 -7.61 9.61
N LEU A 9 2.74 -7.01 10.69
CA LEU A 9 2.17 -7.08 12.03
C LEU A 9 0.67 -6.72 12.06
N PRO A 10 0.20 -5.68 11.32
CA PRO A 10 -1.22 -5.30 11.37
C PRO A 10 -2.19 -6.41 10.96
N ILE A 11 -1.75 -7.34 10.12
CA ILE A 11 -2.57 -8.50 9.70
C ILE A 11 -2.01 -9.83 10.23
N SER A 12 -1.09 -9.76 11.21
CA SER A 12 -0.50 -10.91 11.91
C SER A 12 0.10 -11.95 10.95
N LEU A 13 0.89 -11.50 9.96
CA LEU A 13 1.77 -12.39 9.20
C LEU A 13 3.05 -12.69 9.98
N GLU A 14 3.45 -11.78 10.89
CA GLU A 14 4.50 -11.95 11.87
C GLU A 14 3.95 -11.87 13.28
N SER A 15 4.63 -12.47 14.26
CA SER A 15 4.24 -12.45 15.66
C SER A 15 4.69 -11.14 16.34
N ILE A 16 3.89 -10.70 17.31
CA ILE A 16 4.22 -9.55 18.16
C ILE A 16 4.91 -10.08 19.41
N ASP A 17 6.15 -9.65 19.65
CA ASP A 17 6.91 -10.09 20.82
C ASP A 17 6.38 -9.50 22.13
N ASN A 18 6.02 -8.21 22.13
CA ASN A 18 5.52 -7.51 23.30
C ASN A 18 4.56 -6.38 22.90
N GLY A 19 3.63 -6.06 23.80
CA GLY A 19 2.68 -4.96 23.62
C GLY A 19 1.31 -5.42 23.13
N THR A 20 0.46 -4.47 22.79
CA THR A 20 -0.91 -4.70 22.30
C THR A 20 -1.08 -4.00 20.97
N LEU A 21 -1.55 -4.73 19.97
CA LEU A 21 -1.91 -4.18 18.66
C LEU A 21 -3.41 -4.33 18.44
N ILE A 22 -4.07 -3.20 18.17
CA ILE A 22 -5.49 -3.17 17.82
C ILE A 22 -5.60 -2.63 16.39
N VAL A 23 -6.23 -3.40 15.51
CA VAL A 23 -6.49 -3.01 14.12
C VAL A 23 -7.97 -3.17 13.84
N ASN A 24 -8.62 -2.09 13.39
CA ASN A 24 -10.06 -2.06 13.10
C ASN A 24 -10.93 -2.62 14.25
N GLY A 25 -10.55 -2.32 15.50
CA GLY A 25 -11.25 -2.83 16.70
C GLY A 25 -10.88 -4.27 17.12
N HIS A 26 -10.13 -5.01 16.31
CA HIS A 26 -9.65 -6.34 16.63
C HIS A 26 -8.34 -6.30 17.41
N ASN A 27 -8.28 -6.94 18.59
CA ASN A 27 -7.02 -7.13 19.31
C ASN A 27 -6.20 -8.23 18.64
N VAL A 28 -5.24 -7.86 17.81
CA VAL A 28 -4.41 -8.78 17.01
C VAL A 28 -3.49 -9.61 17.90
N THR A 29 -3.03 -9.05 19.02
CA THR A 29 -2.10 -9.73 19.94
C THR A 29 -2.71 -10.97 20.58
N GLU A 30 -4.02 -10.95 20.80
CA GLU A 30 -4.77 -12.04 21.46
C GLU A 30 -5.72 -12.77 20.49
N ALA A 31 -5.68 -12.43 19.20
CA ALA A 31 -6.62 -12.93 18.22
C ALA A 31 -6.48 -14.43 17.98
N SER A 32 -7.60 -15.14 17.96
CA SER A 32 -7.65 -16.52 17.49
C SER A 32 -7.41 -16.59 15.97
N ALA A 33 -7.07 -17.78 15.47
CA ALA A 33 -6.95 -18.00 14.02
C ALA A 33 -8.22 -17.60 13.24
N LYS A 34 -9.40 -17.75 13.86
CA LYS A 34 -10.68 -17.34 13.26
C LYS A 34 -10.80 -15.81 13.20
N ASP A 35 -10.45 -15.12 14.28
CA ASP A 35 -10.50 -13.65 14.33
C ASP A 35 -9.52 -13.03 13.32
N LEU A 36 -8.34 -13.62 13.14
CA LEU A 36 -7.37 -13.20 12.13
C LEU A 36 -7.90 -13.41 10.70
N VAL A 37 -8.69 -14.43 10.45
CA VAL A 37 -9.35 -14.61 9.14
C VAL A 37 -10.35 -13.47 8.87
N GLU A 38 -11.14 -13.09 9.87
CA GLU A 38 -12.09 -11.97 9.72
C GLU A 38 -11.33 -10.64 9.54
N LEU A 39 -10.32 -10.36 10.37
CA LEU A 39 -9.48 -9.18 10.21
C LEU A 39 -8.88 -9.07 8.79
N ARG A 40 -8.36 -10.19 8.24
CA ARG A 40 -7.78 -10.21 6.88
C ARG A 40 -8.78 -10.05 5.75
N LYS A 41 -10.08 -10.12 6.02
CA LYS A 41 -11.12 -9.72 5.06
C LYS A 41 -11.31 -8.21 5.03
N GLU A 42 -11.16 -7.55 6.19
CA GLU A 42 -11.38 -6.12 6.39
C GLU A 42 -10.12 -5.29 6.09
N ALA A 43 -8.93 -5.87 6.26
CA ALA A 43 -7.65 -5.22 6.01
C ALA A 43 -6.93 -5.85 4.81
N GLY A 44 -6.87 -5.12 3.69
CA GLY A 44 -6.10 -5.53 2.52
C GLY A 44 -4.64 -5.12 2.63
N MET A 45 -3.73 -5.90 2.01
CA MET A 45 -2.31 -5.56 1.93
C MET A 45 -1.79 -5.57 0.50
N VAL A 46 -1.05 -4.52 0.14
CA VAL A 46 -0.36 -4.34 -1.13
C VAL A 46 1.14 -4.33 -0.86
N PHE A 47 1.82 -5.34 -1.35
CA PHE A 47 3.24 -5.57 -1.11
C PHE A 47 4.12 -4.88 -2.16
N GLN A 48 5.38 -4.67 -1.85
CA GLN A 48 6.43 -4.17 -2.75
C GLN A 48 6.57 -5.06 -4.00
N HIS A 49 6.51 -6.37 -3.86
CA HIS A 49 6.72 -7.35 -4.94
C HIS A 49 5.44 -7.83 -5.64
N PHE A 50 4.34 -7.07 -5.58
CA PHE A 50 3.06 -7.33 -6.25
C PHE A 50 2.34 -8.62 -5.82
N ASN A 51 3.05 -9.72 -5.63
CA ASN A 51 2.58 -11.04 -5.22
C ASN A 51 1.37 -11.55 -6.05
N LEU A 52 1.38 -11.31 -7.37
CA LEU A 52 0.38 -11.85 -8.27
C LEU A 52 0.66 -13.34 -8.55
N TYR A 53 -0.40 -14.14 -8.67
CA TYR A 53 -0.31 -15.54 -9.07
C TYR A 53 0.12 -15.63 -10.53
N PRO A 54 1.32 -16.13 -10.86
CA PRO A 54 1.87 -16.06 -12.21
C PRO A 54 1.15 -16.95 -13.24
N HIS A 55 0.47 -17.98 -12.75
CA HIS A 55 -0.30 -18.96 -13.55
C HIS A 55 -1.78 -18.58 -13.71
N LYS A 56 -2.18 -17.41 -13.24
CA LYS A 56 -3.55 -16.87 -13.34
C LYS A 56 -3.55 -15.61 -14.16
N THR A 57 -4.62 -15.39 -14.92
CA THR A 57 -4.85 -14.11 -15.60
C THR A 57 -5.05 -12.98 -14.60
N VAL A 58 -5.02 -11.74 -15.07
CA VAL A 58 -5.34 -10.54 -14.28
C VAL A 58 -6.73 -10.66 -13.64
N LEU A 59 -7.73 -11.03 -14.43
CA LEU A 59 -9.10 -11.20 -13.92
C LEU A 59 -9.17 -12.28 -12.84
N GLU A 60 -8.53 -13.42 -13.05
CA GLU A 60 -8.48 -14.50 -12.07
C GLU A 60 -7.74 -14.11 -10.79
N ASN A 61 -6.67 -13.30 -10.89
CA ASN A 61 -5.97 -12.75 -9.71
C ASN A 61 -6.88 -11.90 -8.84
N VAL A 62 -7.71 -11.07 -9.47
CA VAL A 62 -8.60 -10.14 -8.75
C VAL A 62 -9.85 -10.85 -8.21
N THR A 63 -10.37 -11.85 -8.91
CA THR A 63 -11.61 -12.55 -8.52
C THR A 63 -11.40 -13.69 -7.52
N LEU A 64 -10.17 -14.20 -7.39
CA LEU A 64 -9.90 -15.40 -6.60
C LEU A 64 -10.34 -15.27 -5.14
N ALA A 65 -9.90 -14.21 -4.46
CA ALA A 65 -10.21 -14.03 -3.05
C ALA A 65 -11.70 -13.72 -2.80
N PRO A 66 -12.36 -12.83 -3.55
CA PRO A 66 -13.81 -12.66 -3.45
C PRO A 66 -14.60 -13.96 -3.56
N ILE A 67 -14.27 -14.84 -4.52
CA ILE A 67 -14.95 -16.13 -4.69
C ILE A 67 -14.63 -17.09 -3.55
N LYS A 68 -13.35 -17.23 -3.16
CA LYS A 68 -12.90 -18.28 -2.24
C LYS A 68 -13.07 -17.91 -0.77
N VAL A 69 -12.93 -16.62 -0.44
CA VAL A 69 -12.94 -16.11 0.95
C VAL A 69 -14.28 -15.51 1.31
N LEU A 70 -14.87 -14.67 0.43
CA LEU A 70 -16.17 -14.07 0.67
C LEU A 70 -17.33 -14.95 0.21
N GLY A 71 -17.08 -15.99 -0.60
CA GLY A 71 -18.09 -16.91 -1.09
C GLY A 71 -19.09 -16.31 -2.09
N ILE A 72 -18.77 -15.14 -2.69
CA ILE A 72 -19.65 -14.53 -3.68
C ILE A 72 -19.61 -15.29 -5.01
N SER A 73 -20.66 -15.14 -5.80
CA SER A 73 -20.74 -15.79 -7.11
C SER A 73 -19.65 -15.30 -8.06
N LYS A 74 -19.27 -16.13 -9.04
CA LYS A 74 -18.29 -15.76 -10.06
C LYS A 74 -18.72 -14.50 -10.80
N ALA A 75 -20.00 -14.36 -11.14
CA ALA A 75 -20.53 -13.21 -11.86
C ALA A 75 -20.39 -11.91 -11.03
N GLU A 76 -20.67 -11.95 -9.73
CA GLU A 76 -20.49 -10.81 -8.83
C GLU A 76 -19.00 -10.45 -8.66
N ALA A 77 -18.14 -11.45 -8.52
CA ALA A 77 -16.70 -11.24 -8.43
C ALA A 77 -16.12 -10.61 -9.70
N GLU A 78 -16.57 -11.06 -10.90
CA GLU A 78 -16.17 -10.49 -12.18
C GLU A 78 -16.65 -9.04 -12.34
N LYS A 79 -17.89 -8.74 -11.93
CA LYS A 79 -18.40 -7.35 -11.93
C LYS A 79 -17.61 -6.44 -11.01
N THR A 80 -17.24 -6.92 -9.83
CA THR A 80 -16.40 -6.20 -8.87
C THR A 80 -14.98 -5.99 -9.42
N ALA A 81 -14.40 -7.03 -10.02
CA ALA A 81 -13.09 -6.97 -10.65
C ALA A 81 -13.09 -5.98 -11.83
N GLU A 82 -14.12 -5.98 -12.67
CA GLU A 82 -14.25 -4.99 -13.76
C GLU A 82 -14.23 -3.56 -13.21
N LYS A 83 -15.00 -3.26 -12.16
CA LYS A 83 -15.02 -1.95 -11.52
C LYS A 83 -13.61 -1.50 -11.12
N PHE A 84 -12.87 -2.34 -10.39
CA PHE A 84 -11.58 -1.95 -9.87
C PHE A 84 -10.46 -2.02 -10.91
N LEU A 85 -10.50 -2.94 -11.86
CA LEU A 85 -9.56 -2.95 -12.99
C LEU A 85 -9.73 -1.72 -13.89
N ARG A 86 -10.95 -1.23 -14.09
CA ARG A 86 -11.20 0.05 -14.78
C ARG A 86 -10.68 1.22 -13.97
N TYR A 87 -10.89 1.23 -12.65
CA TYR A 87 -10.41 2.27 -11.75
C TYR A 87 -8.89 2.43 -11.80
N VAL A 88 -8.14 1.33 -11.93
CA VAL A 88 -6.68 1.35 -12.06
C VAL A 88 -6.19 1.34 -13.52
N ASN A 89 -7.06 1.54 -14.51
CA ASN A 89 -6.77 1.52 -15.95
C ASN A 89 -6.11 0.22 -16.45
N MET A 90 -6.59 -0.94 -15.97
CA MET A 90 -6.04 -2.26 -16.31
C MET A 90 -7.09 -3.24 -16.86
N TRP A 91 -8.29 -2.78 -17.19
CA TRP A 91 -9.35 -3.65 -17.71
C TRP A 91 -9.02 -4.30 -19.06
N ASP A 92 -8.34 -3.58 -19.95
CA ASP A 92 -7.86 -4.07 -21.26
C ASP A 92 -6.87 -5.23 -21.15
N LYS A 93 -6.24 -5.40 -19.97
CA LYS A 93 -5.27 -6.46 -19.65
C LYS A 93 -5.88 -7.63 -18.87
N LYS A 94 -7.20 -7.69 -18.70
CA LYS A 94 -7.89 -8.68 -17.85
C LYS A 94 -7.55 -10.15 -18.17
N ASP A 95 -7.27 -10.45 -19.43
CA ASP A 95 -6.94 -11.80 -19.91
C ASP A 95 -5.42 -12.05 -20.00
N SER A 96 -4.58 -11.05 -19.70
CA SER A 96 -3.12 -11.17 -19.71
C SER A 96 -2.62 -11.89 -18.46
N TYR A 97 -1.45 -12.52 -18.56
CA TYR A 97 -0.74 -13.11 -17.43
C TYR A 97 0.29 -12.11 -16.85
N PRO A 98 0.61 -12.19 -15.54
CA PRO A 98 1.56 -11.27 -14.90
C PRO A 98 2.91 -11.17 -15.59
N GLY A 99 3.43 -12.25 -16.20
CA GLY A 99 4.68 -12.23 -16.94
C GLY A 99 4.72 -11.33 -18.17
N MET A 100 3.54 -10.89 -18.66
CA MET A 100 3.39 -10.02 -19.84
C MET A 100 3.24 -8.52 -19.46
N LEU A 101 3.37 -8.17 -18.18
CA LEU A 101 3.05 -6.86 -17.64
C LEU A 101 4.29 -6.15 -17.09
N SER A 102 4.34 -4.82 -17.21
CA SER A 102 5.35 -4.00 -16.54
C SER A 102 5.16 -4.00 -15.02
N GLY A 103 6.18 -3.56 -14.27
CA GLY A 103 6.11 -3.42 -12.82
C GLY A 103 4.93 -2.57 -12.35
N GLY A 104 4.78 -1.38 -12.91
CA GLY A 104 3.67 -0.48 -12.58
C GLY A 104 2.29 -1.04 -12.93
N GLN A 105 2.16 -1.81 -14.02
CA GLN A 105 0.93 -2.54 -14.35
C GLN A 105 0.61 -3.61 -13.31
N LYS A 106 1.61 -4.40 -12.90
CA LYS A 106 1.44 -5.41 -11.84
C LYS A 106 1.02 -4.79 -10.52
N GLN A 107 1.61 -3.66 -10.14
CA GLN A 107 1.28 -2.96 -8.91
C GLN A 107 -0.14 -2.42 -8.92
N ARG A 108 -0.58 -1.79 -10.01
CA ARG A 108 -1.96 -1.34 -10.15
C ARG A 108 -2.97 -2.50 -10.07
N ILE A 109 -2.64 -3.66 -10.62
CA ILE A 109 -3.46 -4.86 -10.50
C ILE A 109 -3.47 -5.40 -9.06
N ALA A 110 -2.33 -5.37 -8.34
CA ALA A 110 -2.26 -5.74 -6.93
C ALA A 110 -3.15 -4.83 -6.06
N ILE A 111 -3.19 -3.52 -6.37
CA ILE A 111 -4.13 -2.58 -5.73
C ILE A 111 -5.58 -2.97 -6.04
N ALA A 112 -5.94 -3.23 -7.31
CA ALA A 112 -7.28 -3.66 -7.70
C ALA A 112 -7.70 -4.96 -7.00
N ARG A 113 -6.76 -5.91 -6.83
CA ARG A 113 -6.99 -7.15 -6.09
C ARG A 113 -7.30 -6.89 -4.61
N GLY A 114 -6.57 -5.99 -3.97
CA GLY A 114 -6.84 -5.58 -2.59
C GLY A 114 -8.23 -4.95 -2.46
N LEU A 115 -8.56 -4.02 -3.34
CA LEU A 115 -9.86 -3.33 -3.38
C LEU A 115 -11.04 -4.26 -3.64
N ALA A 116 -10.85 -5.35 -4.38
CA ALA A 116 -11.91 -6.31 -4.72
C ALA A 116 -12.48 -7.05 -3.51
N MET A 117 -11.78 -7.06 -2.38
CA MET A 117 -12.25 -7.58 -1.11
C MET A 117 -13.16 -6.58 -0.35
N ASN A 118 -13.30 -5.35 -0.86
CA ASN A 118 -13.99 -4.24 -0.21
C ASN A 118 -13.49 -3.97 1.22
N PRO A 119 -12.18 -3.79 1.42
CA PRO A 119 -11.59 -3.64 2.74
C PRO A 119 -11.93 -2.28 3.35
N GLU A 120 -11.93 -2.21 4.69
CA GLU A 120 -12.05 -0.96 5.46
C GLU A 120 -10.71 -0.24 5.60
N LEU A 121 -9.60 -0.99 5.49
CA LEU A 121 -8.23 -0.50 5.58
C LEU A 121 -7.36 -1.12 4.49
N LEU A 122 -6.53 -0.30 3.82
CA LEU A 122 -5.47 -0.77 2.94
C LEU A 122 -4.09 -0.45 3.52
N LEU A 123 -3.26 -1.48 3.61
CA LEU A 123 -1.87 -1.39 4.00
C LEU A 123 -1.00 -1.42 2.75
N PHE A 124 -0.08 -0.48 2.62
CA PHE A 124 0.88 -0.41 1.53
C PHE A 124 2.30 -0.49 2.08
N ASP A 125 3.05 -1.48 1.62
CA ASP A 125 4.44 -1.66 1.99
C ASP A 125 5.33 -1.32 0.80
N GLU A 126 5.92 -0.12 0.83
CA GLU A 126 6.80 0.43 -0.20
C GLU A 126 6.29 0.18 -1.65
N PRO A 127 5.08 0.62 -2.00
CA PRO A 127 4.40 0.20 -3.24
C PRO A 127 5.11 0.64 -4.53
N THR A 128 6.13 1.49 -4.44
CA THR A 128 6.86 2.02 -5.60
C THR A 128 8.32 1.58 -5.68
N SER A 129 8.88 0.98 -4.61
CA SER A 129 10.32 0.67 -4.51
C SER A 129 10.84 -0.33 -5.55
N ALA A 130 9.97 -1.19 -6.08
CA ALA A 130 10.31 -2.17 -7.12
C ALA A 130 9.94 -1.73 -8.53
N LEU A 131 9.66 -0.43 -8.74
CA LEU A 131 9.17 0.12 -10.00
C LEU A 131 10.24 0.95 -10.72
N ASP A 132 10.15 0.94 -12.06
CA ASP A 132 10.87 1.87 -12.89
C ASP A 132 10.35 3.31 -12.66
N PRO A 133 11.22 4.33 -12.63
CA PRO A 133 10.82 5.72 -12.36
C PRO A 133 9.67 6.24 -13.24
N GLU A 134 9.62 5.81 -14.51
CA GLU A 134 8.58 6.21 -15.47
C GLU A 134 7.17 5.73 -15.07
N THR A 135 7.07 4.66 -14.27
CA THR A 135 5.80 4.03 -13.89
C THR A 135 5.32 4.39 -12.48
N ILE A 136 6.18 5.02 -11.66
CA ILE A 136 5.86 5.43 -10.29
C ILE A 136 4.66 6.38 -10.27
N GLY A 137 4.67 7.39 -11.15
CA GLY A 137 3.61 8.41 -11.22
C GLY A 137 2.21 7.83 -11.38
N ASP A 138 2.05 6.81 -12.23
CA ASP A 138 0.77 6.14 -12.47
C ASP A 138 0.24 5.44 -11.20
N VAL A 139 1.12 4.80 -10.44
CA VAL A 139 0.74 4.10 -9.20
C VAL A 139 0.37 5.10 -8.10
N LEU A 140 1.19 6.15 -7.93
CA LEU A 140 0.90 7.22 -6.97
C LEU A 140 -0.40 7.95 -7.28
N ALA A 141 -0.72 8.18 -8.56
CA ALA A 141 -1.99 8.79 -8.96
C ALA A 141 -3.21 7.93 -8.55
N VAL A 142 -3.11 6.61 -8.69
CA VAL A 142 -4.16 5.69 -8.19
C VAL A 142 -4.30 5.82 -6.67
N MET A 143 -3.21 5.82 -5.93
CA MET A 143 -3.23 5.93 -4.47
C MET A 143 -3.77 7.28 -3.99
N GLN A 144 -3.40 8.39 -4.67
CA GLN A 144 -3.97 9.72 -4.40
C GLN A 144 -5.48 9.75 -4.60
N ASN A 145 -5.98 9.10 -5.65
CA ASN A 145 -7.41 9.02 -5.90
C ASN A 145 -8.13 8.19 -4.83
N LEU A 146 -7.51 7.13 -4.30
CA LEU A 146 -8.03 6.36 -3.17
C LEU A 146 -8.12 7.21 -1.90
N ALA A 147 -7.08 7.99 -1.58
CA ALA A 147 -7.07 8.91 -0.45
C ALA A 147 -8.20 9.94 -0.55
N LYS A 148 -8.31 10.61 -1.71
CA LYS A 148 -9.39 11.56 -2.00
C LYS A 148 -10.79 10.93 -1.93
N GLY A 149 -10.89 9.64 -2.23
CA GLY A 149 -12.12 8.85 -2.11
C GLY A 149 -12.47 8.43 -0.67
N GLY A 150 -11.65 8.79 0.32
CA GLY A 150 -11.88 8.48 1.73
C GLY A 150 -11.48 7.06 2.13
N MET A 151 -10.63 6.38 1.36
CA MET A 151 -10.08 5.09 1.74
C MET A 151 -9.09 5.25 2.90
N ASN A 152 -9.31 4.53 4.00
CA ASN A 152 -8.34 4.46 5.08
C ASN A 152 -7.10 3.70 4.61
N MET A 153 -5.92 4.32 4.76
CA MET A 153 -4.66 3.74 4.32
C MET A 153 -3.57 3.91 5.36
N VAL A 154 -2.73 2.91 5.52
CA VAL A 154 -1.41 3.02 6.15
C VAL A 154 -0.38 2.75 5.07
N VAL A 155 0.54 3.68 4.84
CA VAL A 155 1.49 3.61 3.74
C VAL A 155 2.91 3.78 4.26
N VAL A 156 3.75 2.78 4.07
CA VAL A 156 5.20 2.93 4.17
C VAL A 156 5.73 3.36 2.81
N THR A 157 6.43 4.47 2.75
CA THR A 157 6.89 5.03 1.48
C THR A 157 8.10 5.93 1.64
N HIS A 158 8.92 6.00 0.59
CA HIS A 158 9.98 6.98 0.41
C HIS A 158 9.54 8.14 -0.50
N GLU A 159 8.32 8.12 -1.01
CA GLU A 159 7.76 9.14 -1.90
C GLU A 159 7.24 10.33 -1.07
N MET A 160 8.14 11.23 -0.66
CA MET A 160 7.81 12.32 0.28
C MET A 160 6.80 13.32 -0.30
N GLY A 161 6.86 13.59 -1.61
CA GLY A 161 5.87 14.44 -2.27
C GLY A 161 4.47 13.84 -2.23
N PHE A 162 4.35 12.53 -2.40
CA PHE A 162 3.09 11.80 -2.24
C PHE A 162 2.62 11.87 -0.78
N ALA A 163 3.48 11.50 0.19
CA ALA A 163 3.15 11.52 1.60
C ALA A 163 2.61 12.90 2.03
N ARG A 164 3.31 13.99 1.67
CA ARG A 164 2.86 15.35 1.96
C ARG A 164 1.48 15.68 1.37
N SER A 165 1.18 15.16 0.17
CA SER A 165 -0.04 15.50 -0.57
C SER A 165 -1.31 14.80 -0.08
N VAL A 166 -1.17 13.68 0.68
CA VAL A 166 -2.31 12.82 1.02
C VAL A 166 -2.39 12.43 2.51
N ALA A 167 -1.32 12.60 3.27
CA ALA A 167 -1.29 12.14 4.66
C ALA A 167 -2.10 13.08 5.58
N ASP A 168 -2.89 12.50 6.47
CA ASP A 168 -3.51 13.18 7.60
C ASP A 168 -2.65 13.07 8.88
N ARG A 169 -1.71 12.13 8.90
CA ARG A 169 -0.79 11.85 10.01
C ARG A 169 0.52 11.28 9.48
N ILE A 170 1.64 11.75 10.04
CA ILE A 170 2.98 11.26 9.75
C ILE A 170 3.54 10.57 10.99
N ILE A 171 4.06 9.36 10.79
CA ILE A 171 4.84 8.62 11.78
C ILE A 171 6.23 8.44 11.18
N PHE A 172 7.23 9.12 11.76
CA PHE A 172 8.62 8.98 11.36
C PHE A 172 9.34 8.04 12.31
N MET A 173 9.92 7.00 11.76
CA MET A 173 10.60 5.95 12.51
C MET A 173 12.07 5.87 12.10
N ALA A 174 12.94 5.68 13.08
CA ALA A 174 14.34 5.35 12.87
C ALA A 174 14.85 4.49 14.02
N GLU A 175 15.79 3.58 13.71
CA GLU A 175 16.45 2.71 14.71
C GLU A 175 15.45 1.94 15.59
N GLY A 176 14.34 1.50 15.00
CA GLY A 176 13.31 0.76 15.72
C GLY A 176 12.42 1.58 16.65
N GLN A 177 12.51 2.91 16.60
CA GLN A 177 11.75 3.81 17.46
C GLN A 177 10.89 4.79 16.67
N VAL A 178 9.71 5.12 17.19
CA VAL A 178 8.91 6.24 16.71
C VAL A 178 9.52 7.53 17.22
N LEU A 179 10.10 8.33 16.34
CA LEU A 179 10.75 9.60 16.69
C LEU A 179 9.80 10.79 16.51
N VAL A 180 8.89 10.73 15.54
CA VAL A 180 7.84 11.74 15.34
C VAL A 180 6.51 11.03 15.11
N ASP A 181 5.46 11.57 15.71
CA ASP A 181 4.06 11.21 15.48
C ASP A 181 3.25 12.50 15.48
N THR A 182 2.79 12.94 14.30
CA THR A 182 2.16 14.25 14.15
C THR A 182 1.03 14.27 13.12
N THR A 183 0.04 15.09 13.35
CA THR A 183 -1.00 15.48 12.39
C THR A 183 -0.69 16.82 11.71
N ASP A 184 0.35 17.53 12.14
CA ASP A 184 0.87 18.71 11.45
C ASP A 184 1.82 18.26 10.34
N VAL A 185 1.23 17.87 9.22
CA VAL A 185 1.95 17.33 8.06
C VAL A 185 2.86 18.41 7.46
N ASP A 186 2.35 19.63 7.25
CA ASP A 186 3.15 20.72 6.69
C ASP A 186 4.29 21.10 7.62
N GLY A 187 4.06 21.19 8.93
CA GLY A 187 5.13 21.43 9.91
C GLY A 187 6.23 20.39 9.88
N PHE A 188 5.89 19.12 9.70
CA PHE A 188 6.87 18.04 9.56
C PHE A 188 7.78 18.22 8.32
N PHE A 189 7.25 18.66 7.18
CA PHE A 189 8.01 18.85 5.96
C PHE A 189 8.75 20.19 5.90
N ASP A 190 8.15 21.27 6.36
CA ASP A 190 8.70 22.63 6.22
C ASP A 190 9.61 23.03 7.38
N ASN A 191 9.33 22.57 8.60
CA ASN A 191 10.07 22.93 9.82
C ASN A 191 10.30 21.72 10.73
N PRO A 192 10.93 20.64 10.26
CA PRO A 192 11.19 19.46 11.08
C PRO A 192 12.10 19.80 12.26
N THR A 193 11.71 19.40 13.48
CA THR A 193 12.47 19.66 14.70
C THR A 193 13.30 18.46 15.15
N GLU A 194 12.91 17.24 14.72
CA GLU A 194 13.65 16.03 15.05
C GLU A 194 14.92 15.92 14.20
N PRO A 195 16.15 15.82 14.78
CA PRO A 195 17.40 15.83 14.02
C PRO A 195 17.50 14.76 12.93
N ARG A 196 16.98 13.56 13.19
CA ARG A 196 16.99 12.47 12.21
C ARG A 196 16.02 12.73 11.06
N ALA A 197 14.88 13.35 11.32
CA ALA A 197 13.93 13.77 10.30
C ALA A 197 14.52 14.88 9.42
N VAL A 198 15.18 15.88 10.02
CA VAL A 198 15.92 16.93 9.29
C VAL A 198 16.94 16.32 8.36
N GLN A 199 17.79 15.42 8.86
CA GLN A 199 18.82 14.74 8.05
C GLN A 199 18.22 13.89 6.92
N PHE A 200 17.08 13.23 7.17
CA PHE A 200 16.40 12.41 6.18
C PHE A 200 15.79 13.26 5.06
N LEU A 201 15.06 14.31 5.43
CA LEU A 201 14.38 15.19 4.47
C LEU A 201 15.39 15.98 3.62
N SER A 202 16.50 16.46 4.20
CA SER A 202 17.54 17.18 3.43
C SER A 202 18.15 16.30 2.32
N LYS A 203 18.43 15.03 2.61
CA LYS A 203 18.99 14.10 1.62
C LYS A 203 18.04 13.86 0.43
N ILE A 204 16.73 13.83 0.68
CA ILE A 204 15.72 13.61 -0.37
C ILE A 204 15.58 14.86 -1.24
N ILE A 205 15.65 16.06 -0.64
CA ILE A 205 15.58 17.33 -1.38
C ILE A 205 16.79 17.48 -2.29
N ASP A 206 18.00 17.16 -1.79
CA ASP A 206 19.25 17.22 -2.57
C ASP A 206 19.19 16.25 -3.76
N HIS A 207 18.71 15.02 -3.58
CA HIS A 207 18.54 14.06 -4.67
C HIS A 207 17.53 14.49 -5.74
N ASN A 208 16.52 15.27 -5.39
CA ASN A 208 15.54 15.78 -6.36
C ASN A 208 16.07 17.01 -7.12
N SER A 209 16.93 17.83 -6.52
CA SER A 209 17.55 18.97 -7.19
C SER A 209 18.59 18.54 -8.25
N ASP A 210 19.32 17.45 -8.03
CA ASP A 210 20.28 16.92 -9.00
C ASP A 210 19.61 16.31 -10.26
N ARG A 211 18.37 15.84 -10.15
CA ARG A 211 17.61 15.30 -11.29
C ARG A 211 17.06 16.38 -12.23
N VAL A 212 16.84 17.60 -11.73
CA VAL A 212 16.31 18.74 -12.54
C VAL A 212 17.40 19.41 -13.37
N GLN A 213 18.70 19.23 -13.06
CA GLN A 213 19.81 19.85 -13.78
C GLN A 213 20.33 19.04 -14.98
N VAL A 214 19.83 17.85 -15.24
CA VAL A 214 20.28 17.00 -16.37
C VAL A 214 19.46 17.22 -17.65
N ASP A 215 18.32 17.90 -17.58
CA ASP A 215 17.39 18.14 -18.70
C ASP A 215 17.36 19.63 -19.16
N ALA A 216 18.45 20.37 -18.95
CA ALA A 216 18.60 21.77 -19.40
C ALA A 216 19.72 21.93 -20.45
#